data_c699b733f6e41a9287225e51a6cb131c
#
_entry.id   c699b733f6e41a9287225e51a6cb131c
#
_cell.length_a   1.000
_cell.length_b   1.000
_cell.length_c   1.000
_cell.angle_alpha   90.00
_cell.angle_beta   90.00
_cell.angle_gamma   90.00
#
_symmetry.space_group_name_H-M   'P 1'
#
loop_
_entity.id
_entity.type
_entity.pdbx_description
1 polymer ?
#
loop_
_entity_poly.entity_id
_entity_poly.type
_entity_poly.pdbx_seq_one_letter_code
_entity_poly.pdbx_strand_id
1 'polypeptide(L)'
;MTDADLAFTIDGKRIDEMDALMDTPEFESLLREIMLSRFWGVSLVECLFIDGFSFNSIPRKHIRTKTKEVAIREEDEHGIPYADNDLIIQFGGDDDLGILLRAAPFVIYKRGASATGRSLSSFSVCPSVSGNTAAWTNRAAGR
;
A
#
# COMPACT_ATOMS: atom_id res chain seq x y z
N MET A 1 -0.88 -1.45 18.60
CA MET A 1 0.31 -1.04 17.84
C MET A 1 0.56 0.48 17.93
N THR A 2 -0.10 1.13 18.84
CA THR A 2 -0.18 2.59 19.03
C THR A 2 0.56 3.11 20.25
N ASP A 3 1.59 2.38 20.69
CA ASP A 3 2.39 2.75 21.86
C ASP A 3 3.81 3.20 21.45
N ALA A 4 3.92 3.74 20.24
CA ALA A 4 5.16 4.35 19.79
C ALA A 4 5.11 5.85 20.14
N ASP A 5 6.02 6.28 20.99
CA ASP A 5 6.22 7.70 21.27
C ASP A 5 6.79 8.38 20.03
N LEU A 6 5.92 9.08 19.29
CA LEU A 6 6.27 9.81 18.08
C LEU A 6 6.60 11.25 18.47
N ALA A 7 7.72 11.77 17.99
CA ALA A 7 8.11 13.15 18.20
C ALA A 7 8.51 13.80 16.87
N PHE A 8 8.01 15.00 16.61
CA PHE A 8 8.34 15.74 15.42
C PHE A 8 9.50 16.69 15.68
N THR A 9 10.58 16.57 14.91
CA THR A 9 11.76 17.41 15.06
C THR A 9 12.15 18.07 13.75
N ILE A 10 12.41 19.39 13.79
CA ILE A 10 13.03 20.16 12.70
C ILE A 10 14.38 20.68 13.20
N ASP A 11 15.45 20.39 12.48
CA ASP A 11 16.82 20.77 12.85
C ASP A 11 17.22 20.37 14.28
N GLY A 12 16.72 19.21 14.73
CA GLY A 12 16.97 18.68 16.06
C GLY A 12 16.19 19.36 17.19
N LYS A 13 15.30 20.29 16.88
CA LYS A 13 14.38 20.90 17.85
C LYS A 13 13.01 20.26 17.76
N ARG A 14 12.48 19.85 18.90
CA ARG A 14 11.12 19.32 19.02
C ARG A 14 10.11 20.46 18.84
N ILE A 15 9.01 20.19 18.12
CA ILE A 15 7.93 21.14 17.91
C ILE A 15 6.70 20.63 18.62
N ASP A 16 6.40 21.22 19.77
CA ASP A 16 5.32 20.78 20.65
C ASP A 16 3.92 20.89 20.00
N GLU A 17 3.72 21.88 19.10
CA GLU A 17 2.46 22.05 18.36
C GLU A 17 2.19 20.87 17.42
N MET A 18 3.24 20.35 16.77
CA MET A 18 3.12 19.20 15.89
C MET A 18 2.96 17.89 16.68
N ASP A 19 3.61 17.80 17.85
CA ASP A 19 3.44 16.68 18.76
C ASP A 19 1.99 16.59 19.25
N ALA A 20 1.39 17.74 19.63
CA ALA A 20 -0.01 17.80 20.02
C ALA A 20 -0.97 17.38 18.88
N LEU A 21 -0.63 17.68 17.61
CA LEU A 21 -1.40 17.21 16.46
C LEU A 21 -1.30 15.70 16.28
N MET A 22 -0.12 15.13 16.54
CA MET A 22 0.09 13.68 16.43
C MET A 22 -0.66 12.86 17.48
N ASP A 23 -0.97 13.47 18.63
CA ASP A 23 -1.76 12.84 19.70
C ASP A 23 -3.29 12.90 19.45
N THR A 24 -3.71 13.43 18.29
CA THR A 24 -5.14 13.49 17.95
C THR A 24 -5.66 12.18 17.34
N PRO A 25 -6.93 11.83 17.57
CA PRO A 25 -7.55 10.64 16.96
C PRO A 25 -7.62 10.74 15.42
N GLU A 26 -7.65 11.95 14.88
CA GLU A 26 -7.58 12.21 13.44
C GLU A 26 -6.25 11.74 12.86
N PHE A 27 -5.14 12.05 13.52
CA PHE A 27 -3.83 11.58 13.10
C PHE A 27 -3.70 10.06 13.21
N GLU A 28 -4.25 9.45 14.25
CA GLU A 28 -4.29 7.99 14.38
C GLU A 28 -5.09 7.35 13.22
N SER A 29 -6.19 7.97 12.81
CA SER A 29 -6.96 7.55 11.64
C SER A 29 -6.15 7.64 10.35
N LEU A 30 -5.37 8.72 10.17
CA LEU A 30 -4.45 8.88 9.04
C LEU A 30 -3.39 7.78 9.00
N LEU A 31 -2.74 7.50 10.14
CA LEU A 31 -1.76 6.43 10.24
C LEU A 31 -2.37 5.07 9.85
N ARG A 32 -3.61 4.82 10.25
CA ARG A 32 -4.34 3.62 9.84
C ARG A 32 -4.48 3.53 8.33
N GLU A 33 -4.85 4.62 7.65
CA GLU A 33 -4.98 4.64 6.18
C GLU A 33 -3.62 4.45 5.49
N ILE A 34 -2.55 5.04 6.03
CA ILE A 34 -1.19 4.81 5.54
C ILE A 34 -0.82 3.32 5.65
N MET A 35 -1.10 2.69 6.77
CA MET A 35 -0.85 1.26 6.96
C MET A 35 -1.71 0.41 6.02
N LEU A 36 -2.98 0.75 5.86
CA LEU A 36 -3.89 0.05 4.97
C LEU A 36 -3.50 0.17 3.49
N SER A 37 -2.83 1.26 3.08
CA SER A 37 -2.32 1.39 1.72
C SER A 37 -1.32 0.28 1.37
N ARG A 38 -0.52 -0.19 2.33
CA ARG A 38 0.43 -1.30 2.12
C ARG A 38 -0.29 -2.63 1.89
N PHE A 39 -1.44 -2.83 2.54
CA PHE A 39 -2.23 -4.05 2.36
C PHE A 39 -2.99 -4.07 1.05
N TRP A 40 -3.59 -2.93 0.68
CA TRP A 40 -4.48 -2.82 -0.48
C TRP A 40 -3.82 -2.23 -1.72
N GLY A 41 -2.62 -1.63 -1.59
CA GLY A 41 -1.85 -1.02 -2.67
C GLY A 41 -2.03 0.49 -2.76
N VAL A 42 -3.24 1.02 -2.54
CA VAL A 42 -3.54 2.44 -2.61
C VAL A 42 -4.55 2.86 -1.54
N SER A 43 -4.38 4.05 -1.01
CA SER A 43 -5.37 4.77 -0.20
C SER A 43 -5.34 6.24 -0.58
N LEU A 44 -6.49 6.86 -0.67
CA LEU A 44 -6.65 8.30 -0.85
C LEU A 44 -7.29 8.90 0.39
N VAL A 45 -6.74 10.00 0.83
CA VAL A 45 -7.22 10.75 1.99
C VAL A 45 -7.40 12.20 1.59
N GLU A 46 -8.57 12.75 1.86
CA GLU A 46 -8.88 14.16 1.69
C GLU A 46 -8.59 14.91 2.98
N CYS A 47 -7.78 15.97 2.89
CA CYS A 47 -7.45 16.84 4.03
C CYS A 47 -8.43 18.02 4.07
N LEU A 48 -9.04 18.23 5.21
CA LEU A 48 -10.01 19.32 5.43
C LEU A 48 -9.44 20.25 6.51
N PHE A 49 -9.47 21.57 6.23
CA PHE A 49 -8.92 22.61 7.11
C PHE A 49 -10.00 23.63 7.56
N ILE A 50 -11.29 23.25 7.57
CA ILE A 50 -12.38 24.19 7.80
C ILE A 50 -12.50 24.57 9.27
N ASP A 51 -12.48 23.58 10.18
CA ASP A 51 -12.64 23.79 11.64
C ASP A 51 -11.46 23.19 12.43
N GLY A 52 -10.29 23.17 11.83
CA GLY A 52 -9.11 22.46 12.29
C GLY A 52 -8.63 21.47 11.25
N PHE A 53 -7.70 20.61 11.65
CA PHE A 53 -7.15 19.61 10.78
C PHE A 53 -7.96 18.30 10.91
N SER A 54 -8.62 17.91 9.85
CA SER A 54 -9.37 16.64 9.80
C SER A 54 -9.07 15.89 8.50
N PHE A 55 -9.27 14.58 8.52
CA PHE A 55 -9.05 13.70 7.38
C PHE A 55 -10.32 12.93 7.04
N ASN A 56 -10.61 12.84 5.76
CA ASN A 56 -11.66 12.01 5.25
C ASN A 56 -11.08 10.92 4.34
N SER A 57 -11.28 9.65 4.69
CA SER A 57 -10.80 8.53 3.87
C SER A 57 -11.74 8.30 2.70
N ILE A 58 -11.19 8.28 1.48
CA ILE A 58 -11.95 7.98 0.26
C ILE A 58 -12.06 6.46 0.11
N PRO A 59 -13.30 5.90 0.02
CA PRO A 59 -13.48 4.46 -0.12
C PRO A 59 -12.79 3.93 -1.39
N ARG A 60 -11.99 2.86 -1.25
CA ARG A 60 -11.16 2.29 -2.33
C ARG A 60 -11.94 1.88 -3.57
N LYS A 61 -13.19 1.50 -3.44
CA LYS A 61 -14.08 1.16 -4.54
C LYS A 61 -14.31 2.30 -5.54
N HIS A 62 -14.16 3.55 -5.07
CA HIS A 62 -14.28 4.75 -5.90
C HIS A 62 -12.97 5.18 -6.55
N ILE A 63 -11.84 4.59 -6.16
CA ILE A 63 -10.53 4.99 -6.65
C ILE A 63 -10.24 4.31 -7.98
N ARG A 64 -9.95 5.11 -9.00
CA ARG A 64 -9.49 4.67 -10.33
C ARG A 64 -8.02 5.03 -10.49
N THR A 65 -7.13 4.13 -10.12
CA THR A 65 -5.68 4.38 -10.12
C THR A 65 -5.11 4.63 -11.50
N LYS A 66 -5.67 3.98 -12.53
CA LYS A 66 -5.20 4.12 -13.92
C LYS A 66 -5.47 5.49 -14.51
N THR A 67 -6.65 6.04 -14.25
CA THR A 67 -7.08 7.35 -14.75
C THR A 67 -6.78 8.48 -13.77
N LYS A 68 -6.41 8.13 -12.52
CA LYS A 68 -6.20 9.07 -11.40
C LYS A 68 -7.45 9.88 -11.08
N GLU A 69 -8.58 9.20 -11.04
CA GLU A 69 -9.90 9.79 -10.80
C GLU A 69 -10.59 9.11 -9.61
N VAL A 70 -11.43 9.87 -8.92
CA VAL A 70 -12.35 9.37 -7.92
C VAL A 70 -13.75 9.31 -8.52
N ALA A 71 -14.28 8.12 -8.71
CA ALA A 71 -15.63 7.92 -9.22
C ALA A 71 -16.68 8.31 -8.18
N ILE A 72 -17.74 9.00 -8.60
CA ILE A 72 -18.84 9.38 -7.71
C ILE A 72 -19.67 8.16 -7.34
N ARG A 73 -19.91 7.28 -8.30
CA ARG A 73 -20.57 5.99 -8.09
C ARG A 73 -19.60 4.85 -8.37
N GLU A 74 -19.82 3.71 -7.74
CA GLU A 74 -18.99 2.52 -7.91
C GLU A 74 -18.97 2.01 -9.36
N GLU A 75 -20.05 2.24 -10.11
CA GLU A 75 -20.23 1.79 -11.49
C GLU A 75 -19.62 2.75 -12.54
N ASP A 76 -19.27 3.97 -12.14
CA ASP A 76 -18.74 4.98 -13.05
C ASP A 76 -17.28 4.65 -13.45
N GLU A 77 -16.99 4.65 -14.74
CA GLU A 77 -15.62 4.50 -15.25
C GLU A 77 -14.79 5.77 -15.05
N HIS A 78 -15.43 6.94 -15.12
CA HIS A 78 -14.81 8.24 -14.97
C HIS A 78 -15.31 8.97 -13.73
N GLY A 79 -14.50 9.88 -13.22
CA GLY A 79 -14.79 10.62 -12.02
C GLY A 79 -14.10 11.99 -11.97
N ILE A 80 -13.85 12.46 -10.79
CA ILE A 80 -13.16 13.72 -10.54
C ILE A 80 -11.66 13.43 -10.45
N PRO A 81 -10.81 14.10 -11.26
CA PRO A 81 -9.36 13.92 -11.19
C PRO A 81 -8.84 14.38 -9.82
N TYR A 82 -8.00 13.55 -9.20
CA TYR A 82 -7.40 13.87 -7.90
C TYR A 82 -5.91 14.25 -8.01
N ALA A 83 -5.28 14.03 -9.16
CA ALA A 83 -3.85 14.31 -9.35
C ALA A 83 -3.48 15.78 -9.17
N ASP A 84 -4.41 16.68 -9.53
CA ASP A 84 -4.20 18.13 -9.46
C ASP A 84 -4.87 18.76 -8.24
N ASN A 85 -5.37 17.94 -7.31
CA ASN A 85 -6.04 18.44 -6.11
C ASN A 85 -5.10 18.36 -4.91
N ASP A 86 -4.63 19.52 -4.44
CA ASP A 86 -3.71 19.65 -3.30
C ASP A 86 -4.30 19.16 -1.96
N LEU A 87 -5.64 19.01 -1.89
CA LEU A 87 -6.32 18.53 -0.70
C LEU A 87 -6.38 17.00 -0.61
N ILE A 88 -6.05 16.30 -1.69
CA ILE A 88 -6.09 14.83 -1.73
C ILE A 88 -4.66 14.29 -1.70
N ILE A 89 -4.37 13.51 -0.68
CA ILE A 89 -3.07 12.84 -0.53
C ILE A 89 -3.23 11.37 -0.90
N GLN A 90 -2.37 10.91 -1.81
CA GLN A 90 -2.28 9.51 -2.19
C GLN A 90 -1.18 8.80 -1.40
N PHE A 91 -1.53 7.68 -0.77
CA PHE A 91 -0.60 6.74 -0.16
C PHE A 91 -0.56 5.45 -0.99
N GLY A 92 0.65 4.95 -1.25
CA GLY A 92 0.87 3.78 -2.11
C GLY A 92 1.17 4.14 -3.55
N GLY A 93 1.39 3.13 -4.37
CA GLY A 93 1.71 3.29 -5.81
C GLY A 93 0.51 3.00 -6.69
N ASP A 94 0.49 3.62 -7.88
CA ASP A 94 -0.59 3.41 -8.87
C ASP A 94 -0.67 1.94 -9.34
N ASP A 95 0.47 1.27 -9.42
CA ASP A 95 0.59 -0.12 -9.85
C ASP A 95 0.77 -1.11 -8.68
N ASP A 96 0.76 -0.63 -7.43
CA ASP A 96 0.89 -1.51 -6.27
C ASP A 96 -0.44 -2.17 -5.94
N LEU A 97 -0.48 -3.46 -6.14
CA LEU A 97 -1.66 -4.29 -5.86
C LEU A 97 -1.78 -4.67 -4.37
N GLY A 98 -0.85 -4.20 -3.56
CA GLY A 98 -0.79 -4.48 -2.14
C GLY A 98 -0.40 -5.92 -1.78
N ILE A 99 -0.12 -6.11 -0.50
CA ILE A 99 0.31 -7.41 0.03
C ILE A 99 -0.82 -8.44 -0.07
N LEU A 100 -2.08 -8.03 0.12
CA LEU A 100 -3.22 -8.96 0.10
C LEU A 100 -3.40 -9.63 -1.24
N LEU A 101 -3.28 -8.89 -2.34
CA LEU A 101 -3.42 -9.49 -3.67
C LEU A 101 -2.23 -10.38 -4.01
N ARG A 102 -1.02 -10.05 -3.55
CA ARG A 102 0.16 -10.91 -3.69
C ARG A 102 0.02 -12.22 -2.89
N ALA A 103 -0.65 -12.17 -1.75
CA ALA A 103 -0.90 -13.35 -0.91
C ALA A 103 -2.08 -14.22 -1.41
N ALA A 104 -3.03 -13.64 -2.13
CA ALA A 104 -4.26 -14.31 -2.56
C ALA A 104 -4.03 -15.63 -3.31
N PRO A 105 -3.10 -15.77 -4.28
CA PRO A 105 -2.84 -17.02 -4.96
C PRO A 105 -2.44 -18.14 -4.00
N PHE A 106 -1.60 -17.84 -3.02
CA PHE A 106 -1.16 -18.84 -2.03
C PHE A 106 -2.31 -19.35 -1.16
N VAL A 107 -3.23 -18.46 -0.78
CA VAL A 107 -4.43 -18.84 -0.01
C VAL A 107 -5.36 -19.71 -0.85
N ILE A 108 -5.56 -19.36 -2.11
CA ILE A 108 -6.40 -20.12 -3.04
C ILE A 108 -5.81 -21.51 -3.26
N TYR A 109 -4.51 -21.62 -3.54
CA TYR A 109 -3.83 -22.91 -3.72
C TYR A 109 -3.88 -23.77 -2.46
N LYS A 110 -3.66 -23.17 -1.28
CA LYS A 110 -3.76 -23.89 -0.01
C LYS A 110 -5.16 -24.46 0.22
N ARG A 111 -6.20 -23.68 -0.06
CA ARG A 111 -7.60 -24.14 0.05
C ARG A 111 -7.92 -25.24 -0.96
N GLY A 112 -7.52 -25.07 -2.22
CA GLY A 112 -7.72 -26.07 -3.26
C GLY A 112 -7.01 -27.39 -2.94
N ALA A 113 -5.79 -27.35 -2.45
CA ALA A 113 -5.04 -28.54 -2.03
C ALA A 113 -5.72 -29.30 -0.87
N SER A 114 -6.28 -28.56 0.10
CA SER A 114 -7.03 -29.16 1.22
C SER A 114 -8.32 -29.84 0.77
N ALA A 115 -9.03 -29.23 -0.18
CA ALA A 115 -10.31 -29.76 -0.67
C ALA A 115 -10.15 -31.03 -1.52
N THR A 116 -9.01 -31.20 -2.20
CA THR A 116 -8.77 -32.37 -3.08
C THR A 116 -8.08 -33.53 -2.38
N GLY A 117 -7.75 -33.43 -1.08
CA GLY A 117 -7.08 -34.48 -0.31
C GLY A 117 -5.71 -34.90 -0.87
N ARG A 118 -5.17 -34.14 -1.82
CA ARG A 118 -3.85 -34.40 -2.38
C ARG A 118 -2.80 -33.86 -1.42
N SER A 119 -2.04 -34.76 -0.86
CA SER A 119 -0.87 -34.45 -0.05
C SER A 119 0.06 -33.52 -0.84
N LEU A 120 0.39 -32.37 -0.23
CA LEU A 120 1.30 -31.36 -0.79
C LEU A 120 2.76 -31.85 -1.01
N SER A 121 3.01 -33.13 -0.80
CA SER A 121 4.34 -33.75 -0.96
C SER A 121 4.85 -33.79 -2.40
N SER A 122 4.02 -33.47 -3.39
CA SER A 122 4.42 -33.46 -4.81
C SER A 122 4.52 -32.07 -5.46
N PHE A 123 4.20 -31.02 -4.73
CA PHE A 123 4.44 -29.65 -5.19
C PHE A 123 5.61 -29.01 -4.44
N SER A 124 6.82 -29.40 -4.80
CA SER A 124 7.95 -28.50 -4.66
C SER A 124 7.77 -27.40 -5.72
N VAL A 125 6.89 -26.45 -5.46
CA VAL A 125 6.97 -25.16 -6.14
C VAL A 125 8.17 -24.46 -5.55
N CYS A 126 9.35 -24.82 -6.04
CA CYS A 126 10.42 -23.84 -6.08
C CYS A 126 9.87 -22.71 -6.95
N PRO A 127 9.70 -21.48 -6.43
CA PRO A 127 9.66 -20.35 -7.32
C PRO A 127 11.00 -20.41 -8.05
N SER A 128 10.97 -20.79 -9.32
CA SER A 128 12.09 -20.54 -10.20
C SER A 128 12.18 -19.02 -10.26
N VAL A 129 12.96 -18.47 -9.36
CA VAL A 129 13.59 -17.17 -9.57
C VAL A 129 14.47 -17.41 -10.79
N SER A 130 13.90 -17.17 -11.97
CA SER A 130 14.69 -16.96 -13.17
C SER A 130 15.38 -15.61 -13.03
N GLY A 131 16.27 -15.52 -12.04
CA GLY A 131 17.33 -14.56 -12.05
C GLY A 131 18.17 -14.93 -13.27
N ASN A 132 18.22 -14.06 -14.25
CA ASN A 132 19.25 -14.01 -15.25
C ASN A 132 20.61 -13.95 -14.52
N THR A 133 21.11 -15.10 -14.11
CA THR A 133 22.54 -15.27 -13.86
C THR A 133 23.19 -15.31 -15.22
N ALA A 134 23.49 -14.10 -15.72
CA ALA A 134 24.44 -13.93 -16.80
C ALA A 134 25.66 -14.79 -16.48
N ALA A 135 25.88 -15.75 -17.33
CA ALA A 135 26.98 -16.66 -17.28
C ALA A 135 28.28 -15.89 -17.15
N TRP A 136 28.91 -15.99 -16.01
CA TRP A 136 30.32 -15.76 -15.85
C TRP A 136 31.03 -16.99 -16.42
N THR A 137 31.14 -17.06 -17.73
CA THR A 137 32.07 -17.99 -18.34
C THR A 137 33.50 -17.51 -18.07
N ASN A 138 34.16 -18.21 -17.16
CA ASN A 138 35.58 -18.23 -17.00
C ASN A 138 36.26 -18.42 -18.39
N ARG A 139 36.85 -17.36 -18.90
CA ARG A 139 37.82 -17.44 -19.97
C ARG A 139 39.21 -17.28 -19.34
N ALA A 140 39.62 -18.31 -18.63
CA ALA A 140 41.01 -18.47 -18.22
C ALA A 140 41.45 -19.88 -18.62
N ALA A 141 41.97 -20.02 -19.81
CA ALA A 141 42.99 -21.01 -20.13
C ALA A 141 43.43 -20.82 -21.59
N GLY A 142 44.69 -20.56 -21.78
CA GLY A 142 45.32 -20.90 -23.05
C GLY A 142 46.17 -19.82 -23.70
N ARG A 143 47.39 -19.83 -23.30
CA ARG A 143 48.69 -19.60 -23.95
C ARG A 143 49.28 -18.23 -23.80
#